data_5bffc38bf09916c2690326b26b1deb13
#
_entry.id   5bffc38bf09916c2690326b26b1deb13
#
_cell.length_a   1.000
_cell.length_b   1.000
_cell.length_c   1.000
_cell.angle_alpha   90.00
_cell.angle_beta   90.00
_cell.angle_gamma   90.00
#
_symmetry.space_group_name_H-M   'P 1'
#
loop_
_entity.id
_entity.type
_entity.pdbx_description
1 polymer ?
#
loop_
_entity_poly.entity_id
_entity_poly.type
_entity_poly.pdbx_seq_one_letter_code
_entity_poly.pdbx_strand_id
1 'polypeptide(L)'
;MTQFTAFSVIGYVWAALGLVWLAGIAFSKATLRRQPAGPRLFNLATAFTGFTLLGSKYFTTGWLAIRILPDRSWIEFGGVLLTALGCGFAIWARVTIGANWSGQATVKRGHELITTGPYAFARHPIYTGLLAGALGSALVIGELRCALGMLLILLALLIKMSQEEKLMTQVFPDAYPKYRAHVKALIPGVL
;
A
#
# COMPACT_ATOMS: atom_id res chain seq x y z
N MET A 1 2.44 7.83 -25.58
CA MET A 1 2.81 8.72 -24.46
C MET A 1 4.33 8.64 -24.35
N THR A 2 5.05 9.74 -24.15
CA THR A 2 6.50 9.64 -23.94
C THR A 2 6.77 9.13 -22.53
N GLN A 3 7.84 8.40 -22.32
CA GLN A 3 8.23 7.85 -20.98
C GLN A 3 8.33 8.96 -19.92
N PHE A 4 8.78 10.15 -20.29
CA PHE A 4 8.80 11.32 -19.43
C PHE A 4 7.40 11.72 -18.97
N THR A 5 6.41 11.70 -19.87
CA THR A 5 5.01 12.02 -19.54
C THR A 5 4.42 10.99 -18.60
N ALA A 6 4.68 9.69 -18.83
CA ALA A 6 4.21 8.60 -17.98
C ALA A 6 4.75 8.73 -16.55
N PHE A 7 6.04 9.03 -16.41
CA PHE A 7 6.70 9.22 -15.11
C PHE A 7 6.11 10.38 -14.32
N SER A 8 5.85 11.51 -15.01
CA SER A 8 5.22 12.68 -14.40
C SER A 8 3.80 12.40 -13.91
N VAL A 9 3.00 11.69 -14.72
CA VAL A 9 1.62 11.31 -14.34
C VAL A 9 1.63 10.43 -13.09
N ILE A 10 2.50 9.41 -13.04
CA ILE A 10 2.68 8.57 -11.85
C ILE A 10 3.04 9.42 -10.62
N GLY A 11 3.97 10.36 -10.77
CA GLY A 11 4.35 11.26 -9.70
C GLY A 11 3.16 12.07 -9.15
N TYR A 12 2.31 12.61 -10.00
CA TYR A 12 1.09 13.32 -9.58
C TYR A 12 0.08 12.40 -8.90
N VAL A 13 -0.09 11.17 -9.37
CA VAL A 13 -0.99 10.19 -8.74
C VAL A 13 -0.52 9.84 -7.32
N TRP A 14 0.77 9.59 -7.13
CA TRP A 14 1.34 9.34 -5.80
C TRP A 14 1.30 10.58 -4.89
N ALA A 15 1.50 11.77 -5.45
CA ALA A 15 1.37 13.02 -4.71
C ALA A 15 -0.08 13.24 -4.23
N ALA A 16 -1.07 12.98 -5.08
CA ALA A 16 -2.49 13.07 -4.70
C ALA A 16 -2.83 12.09 -3.57
N LEU A 17 -2.35 10.84 -3.66
CA LEU A 17 -2.49 9.86 -2.57
C LEU A 17 -1.82 10.38 -1.29
N GLY A 18 -0.61 10.92 -1.37
CA GLY A 18 0.12 11.50 -0.23
C GLY A 18 -0.65 12.65 0.43
N LEU A 19 -1.27 13.54 -0.34
CA LEU A 19 -2.09 14.64 0.18
C LEU A 19 -3.31 14.12 0.95
N VAL A 20 -4.00 13.09 0.43
CA VAL A 20 -5.13 12.45 1.15
C VAL A 20 -4.65 11.82 2.47
N TRP A 21 -3.44 11.21 2.47
CA TRP A 21 -2.85 10.66 3.71
C TRP A 21 -2.55 11.74 4.74
N LEU A 22 -1.92 12.83 4.32
CA LEU A 22 -1.59 13.96 5.19
C LEU A 22 -2.86 14.58 5.78
N ALA A 23 -3.85 14.87 4.95
CA ALA A 23 -5.15 15.36 5.42
C ALA A 23 -5.80 14.40 6.41
N GLY A 24 -5.75 13.09 6.12
CA GLY A 24 -6.35 12.06 6.97
C GLY A 24 -5.68 11.86 8.33
N ILE A 25 -4.42 12.27 8.51
CA ILE A 25 -3.73 12.22 9.83
C ILE A 25 -4.42 13.15 10.83
N ALA A 26 -4.83 14.34 10.40
CA ALA A 26 -5.49 15.33 11.25
C ALA A 26 -6.82 14.83 11.85
N PHE A 27 -7.50 13.89 11.18
CA PHE A 27 -8.79 13.33 11.61
C PHE A 27 -8.69 11.97 12.29
N SER A 28 -7.48 11.47 12.57
CA SER A 28 -7.29 10.15 13.18
C SER A 28 -7.61 10.18 14.67
N LYS A 29 -8.36 9.17 15.16
CA LYS A 29 -8.66 8.97 16.59
C LYS A 29 -7.38 8.81 17.41
N ALA A 30 -7.43 9.14 18.71
CA ALA A 30 -6.33 8.93 19.65
C ALA A 30 -5.94 7.45 19.75
N THR A 31 -4.63 7.19 19.84
CA THR A 31 -4.08 5.84 19.95
C THR A 31 -3.97 5.44 21.42
N LEU A 32 -4.58 4.31 21.79
CA LEU A 32 -4.53 3.76 23.15
C LEU A 32 -3.35 2.81 23.35
N ARG A 33 -3.04 1.98 22.34
CA ARG A 33 -1.96 0.98 22.42
C ARG A 33 -1.12 1.04 21.15
N ARG A 34 0.20 1.06 21.31
CA ARG A 34 1.19 1.07 20.20
C ARG A 34 2.04 -0.18 20.23
N GLN A 35 2.53 -0.58 19.07
CA GLN A 35 3.55 -1.62 18.94
C GLN A 35 4.88 -1.21 19.57
N PRO A 36 5.72 -2.21 19.97
CA PRO A 36 7.13 -1.99 20.30
C PRO A 36 7.87 -1.26 19.18
N ALA A 37 8.87 -0.43 19.56
CA ALA A 37 9.58 0.42 18.61
C ALA A 37 10.40 -0.35 17.56
N GLY A 38 11.07 -1.44 17.96
CA GLY A 38 11.96 -2.22 17.10
C GLY A 38 11.27 -2.78 15.84
N PRO A 39 10.24 -3.64 15.97
CA PRO A 39 9.50 -4.18 14.83
C PRO A 39 8.88 -3.10 13.95
N ARG A 40 8.45 -2.00 14.56
CA ARG A 40 7.90 -0.85 13.88
C ARG A 40 8.91 -0.14 12.98
N LEU A 41 10.10 0.16 13.51
CA LEU A 41 11.19 0.81 12.78
C LEU A 41 11.69 -0.07 11.64
N PHE A 42 11.85 -1.36 11.89
CA PHE A 42 12.22 -2.32 10.85
C PHE A 42 11.22 -2.30 9.68
N ASN A 43 9.92 -2.38 9.98
CA ASN A 43 8.88 -2.37 8.96
C ASN A 43 8.84 -1.05 8.16
N LEU A 44 8.98 0.08 8.87
CA LEU A 44 9.04 1.40 8.22
C LEU A 44 10.30 1.54 7.33
N ALA A 45 11.46 1.10 7.81
CA ALA A 45 12.70 1.12 7.03
C ALA A 45 12.59 0.24 5.77
N THR A 46 12.04 -0.97 5.90
CA THR A 46 11.82 -1.87 4.77
C THR A 46 10.88 -1.26 3.72
N ALA A 47 9.75 -0.71 4.15
CA ALA A 47 8.81 -0.04 3.25
C ALA A 47 9.44 1.20 2.60
N PHE A 48 10.14 2.04 3.38
CA PHE A 48 10.82 3.23 2.88
C PHE A 48 11.87 2.88 1.84
N THR A 49 12.71 1.88 2.10
CA THR A 49 13.72 1.41 1.13
C THR A 49 13.06 0.91 -0.15
N GLY A 50 11.97 0.13 -0.03
CA GLY A 50 11.22 -0.35 -1.19
C GLY A 50 10.67 0.78 -2.07
N PHE A 51 10.01 1.77 -1.47
CA PHE A 51 9.50 2.94 -2.20
C PHE A 51 10.62 3.83 -2.74
N THR A 52 11.76 3.93 -2.05
CA THR A 52 12.91 4.68 -2.53
C THR A 52 13.54 4.02 -3.76
N LEU A 53 13.68 2.70 -3.77
CA LEU A 53 14.14 1.96 -4.95
C LEU A 53 13.18 2.12 -6.14
N LEU A 54 11.87 2.14 -5.87
CA LEU A 54 10.87 2.32 -6.90
C LEU A 54 10.88 3.74 -7.48
N GLY A 55 10.90 4.77 -6.65
CA GLY A 55 10.63 6.16 -7.06
C GLY A 55 11.85 7.08 -7.18
N SER A 56 13.01 6.69 -6.64
CA SER A 56 14.17 7.58 -6.58
C SER A 56 14.92 7.66 -7.91
N LYS A 57 15.27 8.88 -8.29
CA LYS A 57 16.17 9.16 -9.42
C LYS A 57 17.66 8.87 -9.17
N TYR A 58 18.02 8.56 -7.92
CA TYR A 58 19.44 8.31 -7.56
C TYR A 58 19.95 6.90 -7.95
N PHE A 59 19.04 5.97 -8.25
CA PHE A 59 19.39 4.59 -8.63
C PHE A 59 19.28 4.35 -10.15
N THR A 60 19.59 5.36 -10.96
CA THR A 60 19.47 5.31 -12.42
C THR A 60 20.78 4.89 -13.11
N THR A 61 21.76 4.42 -12.36
CA THR A 61 23.06 3.96 -12.84
C THR A 61 23.44 2.61 -12.22
N GLY A 62 24.37 1.91 -12.86
CA GLY A 62 24.85 0.60 -12.43
C GLY A 62 23.83 -0.53 -12.65
N TRP A 63 24.04 -1.65 -11.98
CA TRP A 63 23.24 -2.87 -12.16
C TRP A 63 21.77 -2.73 -11.76
N LEU A 64 21.44 -1.82 -10.84
CA LEU A 64 20.06 -1.54 -10.41
C LEU A 64 19.23 -0.87 -11.52
N ALA A 65 19.86 -0.16 -12.42
CA ALA A 65 19.23 0.52 -13.56
C ALA A 65 19.08 -0.38 -14.80
N ILE A 66 19.50 -1.63 -14.73
CA ILE A 66 19.29 -2.57 -15.84
C ILE A 66 17.81 -2.70 -16.12
N ARG A 67 17.42 -2.36 -17.35
CA ARG A 67 16.04 -2.50 -17.80
C ARG A 67 15.73 -3.98 -18.03
N ILE A 68 14.69 -4.48 -17.35
CA ILE A 68 14.24 -5.87 -17.41
C ILE A 68 12.93 -6.03 -18.18
N LEU A 69 12.21 -4.95 -18.43
CA LEU A 69 11.00 -4.94 -19.24
C LEU A 69 11.22 -4.19 -20.55
N PRO A 70 10.63 -4.66 -21.67
CA PRO A 70 10.74 -3.96 -22.95
C PRO A 70 10.05 -2.59 -22.89
N ASP A 71 10.64 -1.63 -23.61
CA ASP A 71 10.05 -0.29 -23.79
C ASP A 71 8.93 -0.38 -24.82
N ARG A 72 7.68 -0.45 -24.33
CA ARG A 72 6.49 -0.58 -25.14
C ARG A 72 5.40 0.34 -24.61
N SER A 73 4.81 1.16 -25.47
CA SER A 73 3.77 2.13 -25.10
C SER A 73 2.56 1.50 -24.40
N TRP A 74 2.19 0.27 -24.73
CA TRP A 74 1.09 -0.43 -24.07
C TRP A 74 1.43 -0.84 -22.63
N ILE A 75 2.70 -1.17 -22.34
CA ILE A 75 3.18 -1.43 -20.96
C ILE A 75 3.13 -0.14 -20.14
N GLU A 76 3.62 0.97 -20.73
CA GLU A 76 3.56 2.27 -20.08
C GLU A 76 2.12 2.69 -19.77
N PHE A 77 1.23 2.61 -20.77
CA PHE A 77 -0.17 2.97 -20.59
C PHE A 77 -0.85 2.08 -19.53
N GLY A 78 -0.66 0.76 -19.61
CA GLY A 78 -1.18 -0.20 -18.63
C GLY A 78 -0.65 0.06 -17.23
N GLY A 79 0.65 0.39 -17.11
CA GLY A 79 1.29 0.72 -15.84
C GLY A 79 0.74 2.00 -15.21
N VAL A 80 0.57 3.06 -16.00
CA VAL A 80 -0.05 4.32 -15.54
C VAL A 80 -1.50 4.07 -15.08
N LEU A 81 -2.28 3.34 -15.87
CA LEU A 81 -3.65 3.00 -15.53
C LEU A 81 -3.73 2.20 -14.23
N LEU A 82 -2.89 1.17 -14.10
CA LEU A 82 -2.82 0.35 -12.89
C LEU A 82 -2.41 1.18 -11.66
N THR A 83 -1.46 2.12 -11.82
CA THR A 83 -1.08 3.05 -10.75
C THR A 83 -2.25 3.91 -10.32
N ALA A 84 -2.97 4.49 -11.28
CA ALA A 84 -4.11 5.37 -11.00
C ALA A 84 -5.27 4.59 -10.31
N LEU A 85 -5.62 3.41 -10.82
CA LEU A 85 -6.65 2.55 -10.24
C LEU A 85 -6.26 2.06 -8.84
N GLY A 86 -5.01 1.64 -8.64
CA GLY A 86 -4.49 1.19 -7.36
C GLY A 86 -4.50 2.30 -6.31
N CYS A 87 -3.97 3.47 -6.63
CA CYS A 87 -4.00 4.63 -5.74
C CYS A 87 -5.44 5.10 -5.45
N GLY A 88 -6.31 5.12 -6.47
CA GLY A 88 -7.73 5.45 -6.30
C GLY A 88 -8.44 4.47 -5.36
N PHE A 89 -8.18 3.17 -5.49
CA PHE A 89 -8.72 2.16 -4.58
C PHE A 89 -8.20 2.32 -3.15
N ALA A 90 -6.90 2.62 -2.98
CA ALA A 90 -6.32 2.90 -1.68
C ALA A 90 -6.92 4.17 -1.04
N ILE A 91 -7.18 5.22 -1.82
CA ILE A 91 -7.85 6.44 -1.36
C ILE A 91 -9.28 6.13 -0.92
N TRP A 92 -10.04 5.39 -1.72
CA TRP A 92 -11.39 4.97 -1.34
C TRP A 92 -11.38 4.19 -0.02
N ALA A 93 -10.49 3.22 0.13
CA ALA A 93 -10.33 2.46 1.37
C ALA A 93 -9.93 3.36 2.56
N ARG A 94 -9.03 4.33 2.34
CA ARG A 94 -8.60 5.29 3.37
C ARG A 94 -9.74 6.19 3.85
N VAL A 95 -10.57 6.66 2.93
CA VAL A 95 -11.75 7.48 3.26
C VAL A 95 -12.78 6.64 4.00
N THR A 96 -13.04 5.41 3.56
CA THR A 96 -14.01 4.50 4.20
C THR A 96 -13.64 4.16 5.65
N ILE A 97 -12.35 3.87 5.93
CA ILE A 97 -11.93 3.57 7.31
C ILE A 97 -11.92 4.82 8.20
N GLY A 98 -11.80 6.00 7.60
CA GLY A 98 -11.91 7.29 8.29
C GLY A 98 -10.97 7.43 9.48
N ALA A 99 -11.52 7.84 10.63
CA ALA A 99 -10.80 8.08 11.87
C ALA A 99 -10.25 6.80 12.55
N ASN A 100 -10.73 5.62 12.18
CA ASN A 100 -10.22 4.34 12.68
C ASN A 100 -8.85 3.97 12.08
N TRP A 101 -8.45 4.66 11.00
CA TRP A 101 -7.15 4.41 10.36
C TRP A 101 -5.96 4.68 11.28
N SER A 102 -4.94 3.84 11.17
CA SER A 102 -3.65 4.06 11.78
C SER A 102 -2.52 3.68 10.82
N GLY A 103 -1.44 4.46 10.80
CA GLY A 103 -0.21 4.11 10.07
C GLY A 103 0.49 2.86 10.63
N GLN A 104 0.04 2.32 11.77
CA GLN A 104 0.62 1.17 12.46
C GLN A 104 -0.47 0.32 13.09
N ALA A 105 -0.16 -0.94 13.44
CA ALA A 105 -1.07 -1.79 14.19
C ALA A 105 -1.27 -1.21 15.60
N THR A 106 -2.41 -0.55 15.79
CA THR A 106 -2.76 0.14 17.05
C THR A 106 -4.25 -0.01 17.34
N VAL A 107 -4.60 0.04 18.62
CA VAL A 107 -6.00 0.15 19.05
C VAL A 107 -6.36 1.62 19.21
N LYS A 108 -7.42 2.05 18.57
CA LYS A 108 -7.96 3.40 18.68
C LYS A 108 -9.05 3.47 19.76
N ARG A 109 -9.27 4.66 20.31
CA ARG A 109 -10.40 4.90 21.23
C ARG A 109 -11.73 4.76 20.46
N GLY A 110 -12.64 3.88 20.93
CA GLY A 110 -13.87 3.56 20.19
C GLY A 110 -13.56 2.94 18.82
N HIS A 111 -12.64 1.95 18.79
CA HIS A 111 -12.28 1.25 17.55
C HIS A 111 -13.47 0.46 17.04
N GLU A 112 -13.79 0.60 15.77
CA GLU A 112 -14.87 -0.09 15.08
C GLU A 112 -14.32 -1.00 13.99
N LEU A 113 -14.90 -2.18 13.83
CA LEU A 113 -14.56 -3.09 12.74
C LEU A 113 -15.32 -2.66 11.48
N ILE A 114 -14.61 -2.08 10.52
CA ILE A 114 -15.17 -1.67 9.23
C ILE A 114 -15.12 -2.85 8.27
N THR A 115 -16.29 -3.26 7.76
CA THR A 115 -16.45 -4.40 6.83
C THR A 115 -17.18 -4.02 5.55
N THR A 116 -17.47 -2.72 5.34
CA THR A 116 -18.24 -2.20 4.21
C THR A 116 -17.35 -1.53 3.17
N GLY A 117 -17.91 -1.19 1.99
CA GLY A 117 -17.17 -0.57 0.90
C GLY A 117 -16.03 -1.47 0.42
N PRO A 118 -14.79 -0.94 0.23
CA PRO A 118 -13.65 -1.75 -0.21
C PRO A 118 -13.28 -2.86 0.79
N TYR A 119 -13.66 -2.74 2.07
CA TYR A 119 -13.44 -3.77 3.09
C TYR A 119 -14.38 -4.97 2.93
N ALA A 120 -15.44 -4.89 2.13
CA ALA A 120 -16.24 -6.04 1.75
C ALA A 120 -15.53 -6.93 0.72
N PHE A 121 -14.56 -6.41 -0.03
CA PHE A 121 -13.82 -7.12 -1.06
C PHE A 121 -12.49 -7.69 -0.56
N ALA A 122 -11.77 -6.93 0.26
CA ALA A 122 -10.50 -7.35 0.86
C ALA A 122 -10.39 -6.80 2.28
N ARG A 123 -9.74 -7.55 3.21
CA ARG A 123 -9.54 -7.10 4.58
C ARG A 123 -8.51 -5.96 4.68
N HIS A 124 -7.58 -5.91 3.71
CA HIS A 124 -6.53 -4.89 3.63
C HIS A 124 -6.56 -4.14 2.28
N PRO A 125 -7.70 -3.48 1.94
CA PRO A 125 -7.86 -2.88 0.62
C PRO A 125 -6.88 -1.72 0.35
N ILE A 126 -6.43 -1.02 1.40
CA ILE A 126 -5.35 -0.03 1.30
C ILE A 126 -4.08 -0.70 0.76
N TYR A 127 -3.70 -1.87 1.28
CA TYR A 127 -2.48 -2.57 0.85
C TYR A 127 -2.61 -3.12 -0.55
N THR A 128 -3.79 -3.63 -0.90
CA THR A 128 -4.12 -4.02 -2.29
C THR A 128 -3.89 -2.86 -3.26
N GLY A 129 -4.42 -1.70 -2.93
CA GLY A 129 -4.27 -0.50 -3.76
C GLY A 129 -2.82 -0.01 -3.84
N LEU A 130 -2.08 0.00 -2.73
CA LEU A 130 -0.66 0.37 -2.71
C LEU A 130 0.20 -0.59 -3.52
N LEU A 131 -0.04 -1.91 -3.42
CA LEU A 131 0.67 -2.93 -4.22
C LEU A 131 0.36 -2.79 -5.71
N ALA A 132 -0.91 -2.58 -6.08
CA ALA A 132 -1.31 -2.35 -7.46
C ALA A 132 -0.67 -1.07 -8.02
N GLY A 133 -0.68 0.03 -7.25
CA GLY A 133 -0.04 1.28 -7.65
C GLY A 133 1.48 1.15 -7.80
N ALA A 134 2.13 0.46 -6.87
CA ALA A 134 3.57 0.20 -6.95
C ALA A 134 3.93 -0.71 -8.14
N LEU A 135 3.13 -1.75 -8.41
CA LEU A 135 3.32 -2.62 -9.56
C LEU A 135 3.15 -1.85 -10.87
N GLY A 136 2.12 -1.01 -10.99
CA GLY A 136 1.92 -0.14 -12.14
C GLY A 136 3.11 0.78 -12.38
N SER A 137 3.63 1.39 -11.33
CA SER A 137 4.84 2.23 -11.40
C SER A 137 6.08 1.43 -11.80
N ALA A 138 6.23 0.20 -11.29
CA ALA A 138 7.32 -0.70 -11.65
C ALA A 138 7.29 -1.10 -13.13
N LEU A 139 6.08 -1.32 -13.70
CA LEU A 139 5.90 -1.62 -15.12
C LEU A 139 6.35 -0.46 -16.02
N VAL A 140 6.02 0.79 -15.64
CA VAL A 140 6.45 1.97 -16.42
C VAL A 140 7.96 2.17 -16.37
N ILE A 141 8.57 2.00 -15.21
CA ILE A 141 10.01 2.17 -15.03
C ILE A 141 10.77 1.03 -15.68
N GLY A 142 10.34 -0.21 -15.47
CA GLY A 142 10.85 -1.41 -16.11
C GLY A 142 12.27 -1.83 -15.72
N GLU A 143 12.82 -1.31 -14.61
CA GLU A 143 14.19 -1.56 -14.14
C GLU A 143 14.26 -2.59 -13.01
N LEU A 144 15.40 -3.25 -12.85
CA LEU A 144 15.63 -4.29 -11.82
C LEU A 144 15.39 -3.77 -10.39
N ARG A 145 15.75 -2.52 -10.10
CA ARG A 145 15.47 -1.89 -8.80
C ARG A 145 13.98 -1.88 -8.43
N CYS A 146 13.12 -1.81 -9.44
CA CYS A 146 11.67 -1.82 -9.19
C CYS A 146 11.19 -3.19 -8.73
N ALA A 147 11.74 -4.28 -9.28
CA ALA A 147 11.44 -5.63 -8.81
C ALA A 147 11.89 -5.83 -7.35
N LEU A 148 13.10 -5.36 -7.01
CA LEU A 148 13.60 -5.40 -5.63
C LEU A 148 12.74 -4.51 -4.69
N GLY A 149 12.39 -3.31 -5.14
CA GLY A 149 11.51 -2.40 -4.41
C GLY A 149 10.14 -3.03 -4.12
N MET A 150 9.55 -3.69 -5.13
CA MET A 150 8.28 -4.42 -4.99
C MET A 150 8.36 -5.54 -3.95
N LEU A 151 9.46 -6.32 -3.95
CA LEU A 151 9.65 -7.38 -2.94
C LEU A 151 9.73 -6.81 -1.52
N LEU A 152 10.43 -5.69 -1.32
CA LEU A 152 10.52 -5.04 -0.02
C LEU A 152 9.18 -4.44 0.42
N ILE A 153 8.44 -3.79 -0.50
CA ILE A 153 7.10 -3.26 -0.21
C ILE A 153 6.16 -4.41 0.18
N LEU A 154 6.15 -5.50 -0.59
CA LEU A 154 5.33 -6.67 -0.30
C LEU A 154 5.69 -7.25 1.08
N LEU A 155 6.98 -7.46 1.37
CA LEU A 155 7.44 -7.97 2.67
C LEU A 155 6.97 -7.08 3.83
N ALA A 156 7.16 -5.77 3.71
CA ALA A 156 6.72 -4.81 4.73
C ALA A 156 5.21 -4.87 4.96
N LEU A 157 4.41 -4.96 3.88
CA LEU A 157 2.96 -5.05 4.00
C LEU A 157 2.49 -6.38 4.58
N LEU A 158 3.12 -7.50 4.23
CA LEU A 158 2.81 -8.82 4.81
C LEU A 158 3.11 -8.86 6.31
N ILE A 159 4.26 -8.32 6.74
CA ILE A 159 4.60 -8.21 8.16
C ILE A 159 3.55 -7.37 8.89
N LYS A 160 3.22 -6.20 8.35
CA LYS A 160 2.25 -5.30 8.96
C LYS A 160 0.85 -5.92 9.01
N MET A 161 0.41 -6.57 7.94
CA MET A 161 -0.86 -7.27 7.87
C MET A 161 -0.98 -8.35 8.93
N SER A 162 0.05 -9.19 9.10
CA SER A 162 0.08 -10.22 10.15
C SER A 162 -0.08 -9.63 11.56
N GLN A 163 0.55 -8.49 11.81
CA GLN A 163 0.47 -7.80 13.10
C GLN A 163 -0.93 -7.19 13.34
N GLU A 164 -1.52 -6.59 12.29
CA GLU A 164 -2.86 -6.03 12.36
C GLU A 164 -3.92 -7.11 12.56
N GLU A 165 -3.83 -8.24 11.87
CA GLU A 165 -4.78 -9.35 12.03
C GLU A 165 -4.74 -9.97 13.43
N LYS A 166 -3.55 -10.14 14.01
CA LYS A 166 -3.40 -10.57 15.40
C LYS A 166 -4.08 -9.61 16.37
N LEU A 167 -3.89 -8.31 16.15
CA LEU A 167 -4.48 -7.28 16.99
C LEU A 167 -6.01 -7.23 16.84
N MET A 168 -6.53 -7.31 15.59
CA MET A 168 -7.96 -7.30 15.32
C MET A 168 -8.66 -8.52 15.94
N THR A 169 -8.03 -9.70 15.94
CA THR A 169 -8.55 -10.89 16.60
C THR A 169 -8.65 -10.70 18.12
N GLN A 170 -7.70 -9.97 18.73
CA GLN A 170 -7.76 -9.65 20.18
C GLN A 170 -8.82 -8.61 20.53
N VAL A 171 -9.03 -7.62 19.66
CA VAL A 171 -9.97 -6.52 19.88
C VAL A 171 -11.41 -6.94 19.57
N PHE A 172 -11.59 -7.79 18.58
CA PHE A 172 -12.89 -8.28 18.10
C PHE A 172 -12.92 -9.81 18.05
N PRO A 173 -12.86 -10.51 19.21
CA PRO A 173 -12.66 -11.96 19.24
C PRO A 173 -13.75 -12.77 18.56
N ASP A 174 -14.99 -12.26 18.52
CA ASP A 174 -16.12 -12.92 17.88
C ASP A 174 -16.38 -12.44 16.45
N ALA A 175 -16.22 -11.14 16.19
CA ALA A 175 -16.57 -10.52 14.92
C ALA A 175 -15.47 -10.69 13.86
N TYR A 176 -14.20 -10.51 14.24
CA TYR A 176 -13.11 -10.56 13.29
C TYR A 176 -12.87 -11.95 12.69
N PRO A 177 -12.91 -13.07 13.42
CA PRO A 177 -12.82 -14.40 12.84
C PRO A 177 -13.92 -14.70 11.83
N LYS A 178 -15.15 -14.27 12.08
CA LYS A 178 -16.27 -14.41 11.13
C LYS A 178 -16.03 -13.61 9.86
N TYR A 179 -15.59 -12.36 9.98
CA TYR A 179 -15.23 -11.54 8.84
C TYR A 179 -14.09 -12.15 8.02
N ARG A 180 -13.02 -12.65 8.69
CA ARG A 180 -11.86 -13.30 8.07
C ARG A 180 -12.24 -14.59 7.32
N ALA A 181 -13.25 -15.31 7.76
CA ALA A 181 -13.71 -16.52 7.08
C ALA A 181 -14.34 -16.24 5.70
N HIS A 182 -14.95 -15.05 5.52
CA HIS A 182 -15.68 -14.69 4.30
C HIS A 182 -14.89 -13.76 3.35
N VAL A 183 -14.04 -12.90 3.90
CA VAL A 183 -13.29 -11.90 3.11
C VAL A 183 -11.80 -12.23 3.12
N LYS A 184 -11.17 -12.27 1.96
CA LYS A 184 -9.73 -12.53 1.79
C LYS A 184 -8.88 -11.32 2.16
N ALA A 185 -7.57 -11.54 2.36
CA ALA A 185 -6.68 -10.47 2.87
C ALA A 185 -6.43 -9.36 1.84
N LEU A 186 -5.94 -9.72 0.66
CA LEU A 186 -5.48 -8.77 -0.36
C LEU A 186 -6.29 -8.89 -1.67
N ILE A 187 -6.40 -10.10 -2.20
CA ILE A 187 -7.02 -10.34 -3.51
C ILE A 187 -8.35 -11.07 -3.28
N PRO A 188 -9.48 -10.49 -3.70
CA PRO A 188 -10.79 -11.12 -3.55
C PRO A 188 -10.81 -12.56 -4.09
N GLY A 189 -11.26 -13.49 -3.27
CA GLY A 189 -11.37 -14.91 -3.64
C GLY A 189 -10.06 -15.70 -3.64
N VAL A 190 -8.89 -15.07 -3.57
CA VAL A 190 -7.58 -15.75 -3.72
C VAL A 190 -6.76 -15.71 -2.42
N LEU A 191 -6.41 -14.52 -1.96
CA LEU A 191 -5.45 -14.32 -0.86
C LEU A 191 -5.95 -13.26 0.13
#